data_1ad644e6aa57c440c04c6df68aba7946
#
_entry.id   1ad644e6aa57c440c04c6df68aba7946
#
_cell.length_a   1.000
_cell.length_b   1.000
_cell.length_c   1.000
_cell.angle_alpha   90.00
_cell.angle_beta   90.00
_cell.angle_gamma   90.00
#
_symmetry.space_group_name_H-M   'P 1'
#
loop_
_entity.id
_entity.type
_entity.pdbx_description
1 polymer ?
#
loop_
_entity_poly.entity_id
_entity_poly.type
_entity_poly.pdbx_seq_one_letter_code
_entity_poly.pdbx_strand_id
1 'polypeptide(L)'
;MFRNLFANVRAKSPLVHNITNYVTVNDCANIVLACGASPIMADDAAEVEDITSLCAGLNLNIGTLNSRTIPSMLLAGHTANRLGRPVVLDPVGAGASHLRTETALRLLREVKFTVIRGNISEIRTLAAGSGTTKGVDAGTADKVTDETLDKTVAFAKAFAARTGAVVAVTGAIDIVADGERAFCIRNGHPMMSAVTGTGCQLSALTAAFCAANPDKSLEAAAAAVCAMGLAGEAAHSRLSSLDGNATYRNYIIDAIFNMTPEQLEEGARYEMR
;
A
#
# COMPACT_ATOMS: atom_id res chain seq x y z
N MET A 1 -4.99 2.20 19.88
CA MET A 1 -4.38 3.17 18.89
C MET A 1 -5.05 3.01 17.52
N PHE A 2 -5.05 1.85 16.92
CA PHE A 2 -5.60 1.58 15.58
C PHE A 2 -7.13 1.74 15.50
N ARG A 3 -7.84 1.47 16.60
CA ARG A 3 -9.28 1.75 16.73
C ARG A 3 -9.66 3.15 16.25
N ASN A 4 -8.98 4.17 16.78
CA ASN A 4 -9.32 5.56 16.44
C ASN A 4 -8.96 5.89 14.97
N LEU A 5 -7.88 5.32 14.43
CA LEU A 5 -7.48 5.54 13.04
C LEU A 5 -8.51 4.98 12.06
N PHE A 6 -9.05 3.79 12.33
CA PHE A 6 -10.11 3.22 11.51
C PHE A 6 -11.46 3.94 11.69
N ALA A 7 -11.82 4.30 12.93
CA ALA A 7 -13.00 5.10 13.18
C ALA A 7 -12.97 6.44 12.40
N ASN A 8 -11.80 7.09 12.32
CA ASN A 8 -11.61 8.31 11.54
C ASN A 8 -11.86 8.09 10.04
N VAL A 9 -11.45 6.94 9.46
CA VAL A 9 -11.74 6.63 8.05
C VAL A 9 -13.24 6.64 7.81
N ARG A 10 -14.00 5.93 8.64
CA ARG A 10 -15.45 5.85 8.50
C ARG A 10 -16.16 7.17 8.78
N ALA A 11 -15.70 7.92 9.77
CA ALA A 11 -16.30 9.20 10.13
C ALA A 11 -16.07 10.31 9.09
N LYS A 12 -14.86 10.33 8.48
CA LYS A 12 -14.47 11.36 7.50
C LYS A 12 -14.82 10.97 6.07
N SER A 13 -14.96 9.68 5.79
CA SER A 13 -15.23 9.11 4.45
C SER A 13 -14.38 9.77 3.35
N PRO A 14 -13.03 9.77 3.46
CA PRO A 14 -12.17 10.54 2.58
C PRO A 14 -12.31 10.09 1.12
N LEU A 15 -12.36 11.05 0.19
CA LEU A 15 -12.29 10.77 -1.24
C LEU A 15 -10.83 10.46 -1.61
N VAL A 16 -10.57 9.33 -2.21
CA VAL A 16 -9.23 8.84 -2.58
C VAL A 16 -9.12 8.68 -4.09
N HIS A 17 -8.23 9.45 -4.69
CA HIS A 17 -7.90 9.30 -6.10
C HIS A 17 -6.97 8.11 -6.29
N ASN A 18 -7.31 7.21 -7.22
CA ASN A 18 -6.50 6.04 -7.54
C ASN A 18 -6.14 6.03 -9.02
N ILE A 19 -4.86 6.22 -9.33
CA ILE A 19 -4.28 5.86 -10.62
C ILE A 19 -3.63 4.50 -10.40
N THR A 20 -4.37 3.44 -10.74
CA THR A 20 -3.98 2.07 -10.44
C THR A 20 -3.96 1.20 -11.70
N ASN A 21 -3.62 -0.06 -11.55
CA ASN A 21 -3.52 -0.99 -12.66
C ASN A 21 -4.90 -1.59 -13.01
N TYR A 22 -5.14 -1.86 -14.30
CA TYR A 22 -6.42 -2.37 -14.79
C TYR A 22 -6.71 -3.82 -14.37
N VAL A 23 -5.72 -4.56 -13.87
CA VAL A 23 -5.93 -5.93 -13.37
C VAL A 23 -6.76 -5.92 -12.09
N THR A 24 -6.56 -4.88 -11.24
CA THR A 24 -7.10 -4.83 -9.88
C THR A 24 -7.93 -3.57 -9.61
N VAL A 25 -8.22 -2.76 -10.62
CA VAL A 25 -8.91 -1.46 -10.48
C VAL A 25 -10.25 -1.59 -9.75
N ASN A 26 -11.05 -2.60 -10.08
CA ASN A 26 -12.35 -2.84 -9.44
C ASN A 26 -12.18 -3.24 -7.97
N ASP A 27 -11.23 -4.10 -7.66
CA ASP A 27 -10.95 -4.54 -6.29
C ASP A 27 -10.42 -3.38 -5.41
N CYS A 28 -9.57 -2.51 -5.99
CA CYS A 28 -9.10 -1.29 -5.31
C CYS A 28 -10.27 -0.35 -4.98
N ALA A 29 -11.22 -0.17 -5.90
CA ALA A 29 -12.41 0.63 -5.65
C ALA A 29 -13.26 0.01 -4.52
N ASN A 30 -13.51 -1.30 -4.58
CA ASN A 30 -14.34 -1.99 -3.60
C ASN A 30 -13.72 -2.04 -2.21
N ILE A 31 -12.39 -2.20 -2.08
CA ILE A 31 -11.75 -2.20 -0.76
C ILE A 31 -11.79 -0.81 -0.10
N VAL A 32 -11.69 0.27 -0.90
CA VAL A 32 -11.83 1.65 -0.41
C VAL A 32 -13.27 1.91 0.07
N LEU A 33 -14.27 1.45 -0.69
CA LEU A 33 -15.68 1.52 -0.24
C LEU A 33 -15.90 0.69 1.03
N ALA A 34 -15.35 -0.51 1.08
CA ALA A 34 -15.50 -1.41 2.22
C ALA A 34 -14.96 -0.82 3.52
N CYS A 35 -13.85 -0.08 3.48
CA CYS A 35 -13.32 0.57 4.69
C CYS A 35 -14.09 1.83 5.11
N GLY A 36 -15.05 2.30 4.31
CA GLY A 36 -15.87 3.50 4.58
C GLY A 36 -15.34 4.78 3.95
N ALA A 37 -14.36 4.68 3.05
CA ALA A 37 -13.87 5.79 2.23
C ALA A 37 -14.57 5.79 0.86
N SER A 38 -14.27 6.79 0.01
CA SER A 38 -14.84 6.95 -1.32
C SER A 38 -13.74 6.91 -2.38
N PRO A 39 -13.76 5.97 -3.33
CA PRO A 39 -12.78 5.92 -4.41
C PRO A 39 -13.18 6.77 -5.61
N ILE A 40 -12.21 7.33 -6.30
CA ILE A 40 -12.36 7.84 -7.66
C ILE A 40 -11.21 7.34 -8.52
N MET A 41 -11.55 6.83 -9.72
CA MET A 41 -10.61 6.28 -10.69
C MET A 41 -10.54 7.21 -11.89
N ALA A 42 -9.40 7.91 -12.05
CA ALA A 42 -9.15 8.80 -13.17
C ALA A 42 -7.67 8.71 -13.57
N ASP A 43 -7.38 8.54 -14.83
CA ASP A 43 -6.01 8.40 -15.32
C ASP A 43 -5.71 9.20 -16.61
N ASP A 44 -6.68 9.99 -17.09
CA ASP A 44 -6.47 10.88 -18.22
C ASP A 44 -5.82 12.20 -17.78
N ALA A 45 -4.76 12.61 -18.49
CA ALA A 45 -4.03 13.84 -18.18
C ALA A 45 -4.89 15.11 -18.25
N ALA A 46 -6.03 15.07 -18.96
CA ALA A 46 -6.95 16.19 -19.08
C ALA A 46 -7.80 16.43 -17.82
N GLU A 47 -7.93 15.44 -16.94
CA GLU A 47 -8.78 15.55 -15.74
C GLU A 47 -8.07 15.28 -14.40
N VAL A 48 -6.89 14.61 -14.41
CA VAL A 48 -6.27 14.16 -13.16
C VAL A 48 -5.96 15.28 -12.18
N GLU A 49 -5.69 16.50 -12.66
CA GLU A 49 -5.43 17.66 -11.80
C GLU A 49 -6.69 18.10 -11.06
N ASP A 50 -7.81 18.19 -11.79
CA ASP A 50 -9.12 18.53 -11.21
C ASP A 50 -9.55 17.49 -10.20
N ILE A 51 -9.47 16.21 -10.59
CA ILE A 51 -9.85 15.09 -9.73
C ILE A 51 -8.98 15.02 -8.47
N THR A 52 -7.65 15.12 -8.61
CA THR A 52 -6.76 15.12 -7.44
C THR A 52 -7.06 16.28 -6.50
N SER A 53 -7.45 17.44 -7.05
CA SER A 53 -7.76 18.62 -6.26
C SER A 53 -9.00 18.45 -5.36
N LEU A 54 -9.94 17.61 -5.78
CA LEU A 54 -11.13 17.27 -4.99
C LEU A 54 -10.84 16.21 -3.91
N CYS A 55 -9.74 15.46 -4.05
CA CYS A 55 -9.46 14.30 -3.22
C CYS A 55 -8.67 14.64 -1.94
N ALA A 56 -8.87 13.82 -0.91
CA ALA A 56 -8.15 13.90 0.35
C ALA A 56 -6.83 13.10 0.36
N GLY A 57 -6.63 12.20 -0.63
CA GLY A 57 -5.43 11.38 -0.78
C GLY A 57 -5.30 10.82 -2.19
N LEU A 58 -4.09 10.38 -2.55
CA LEU A 58 -3.74 9.84 -3.85
C LEU A 58 -3.00 8.51 -3.71
N ASN A 59 -3.39 7.51 -4.51
CA ASN A 59 -2.71 6.24 -4.67
C ASN A 59 -2.17 6.11 -6.10
N LEU A 60 -0.87 5.91 -6.26
CA LEU A 60 -0.18 5.68 -7.54
C LEU A 60 0.37 4.27 -7.58
N ASN A 61 -0.15 3.43 -8.48
CA ASN A 61 0.25 2.04 -8.66
C ASN A 61 0.70 1.81 -10.11
N ILE A 62 1.93 1.34 -10.30
CA ILE A 62 2.56 1.20 -11.61
C ILE A 62 2.42 -0.20 -12.24
N GLY A 63 1.44 -0.99 -11.82
CA GLY A 63 1.31 -2.42 -12.23
C GLY A 63 1.06 -2.64 -13.72
N THR A 64 0.42 -1.70 -14.42
CA THR A 64 0.14 -1.78 -15.85
C THR A 64 0.39 -0.44 -16.53
N LEU A 65 1.65 0.00 -16.52
CA LEU A 65 2.06 1.27 -17.10
C LEU A 65 1.82 1.33 -18.62
N ASN A 66 1.47 2.52 -19.07
CA ASN A 66 1.48 2.89 -20.49
C ASN A 66 1.92 4.37 -20.65
N SER A 67 2.17 4.78 -21.88
CA SER A 67 2.68 6.13 -22.19
C SER A 67 1.75 7.27 -21.77
N ARG A 68 0.46 7.02 -21.58
CA ARG A 68 -0.53 8.02 -21.15
C ARG A 68 -0.60 8.15 -19.64
N THR A 69 -0.54 7.04 -18.90
CA THR A 69 -0.70 7.07 -17.44
C THR A 69 0.52 7.63 -16.71
N ILE A 70 1.73 7.52 -17.28
CA ILE A 70 2.94 8.03 -16.64
C ILE A 70 2.90 9.56 -16.44
N PRO A 71 2.60 10.39 -17.47
CA PRO A 71 2.41 11.82 -17.28
C PRO A 71 1.30 12.16 -16.29
N SER A 72 0.19 11.42 -16.33
CA SER A 72 -0.94 11.60 -15.42
C SER A 72 -0.55 11.36 -13.96
N MET A 73 0.23 10.33 -13.68
CA MET A 73 0.76 10.04 -12.34
C MET A 73 1.63 11.18 -11.79
N LEU A 74 2.50 11.75 -12.64
CA LEU A 74 3.34 12.89 -12.25
C LEU A 74 2.50 14.13 -11.97
N LEU A 75 1.54 14.47 -12.86
CA LEU A 75 0.67 15.61 -12.72
C LEU A 75 -0.20 15.50 -11.45
N ALA A 76 -0.82 14.34 -11.22
CA ALA A 76 -1.58 14.06 -10.01
C ALA A 76 -0.69 14.14 -8.74
N GLY A 77 0.51 13.56 -8.80
CA GLY A 77 1.48 13.60 -7.70
C GLY A 77 1.91 15.03 -7.33
N HIS A 78 2.25 15.84 -8.32
CA HIS A 78 2.58 17.26 -8.11
C HIS A 78 1.39 18.05 -7.55
N THR A 79 0.19 17.79 -8.04
CA THR A 79 -1.03 18.44 -7.55
C THR A 79 -1.32 18.05 -6.10
N ALA A 80 -1.23 16.76 -5.75
CA ALA A 80 -1.39 16.29 -4.38
C ALA A 80 -0.36 16.94 -3.43
N ASN A 81 0.92 17.01 -3.86
CA ASN A 81 1.98 17.64 -3.08
C ASN A 81 1.73 19.15 -2.86
N ARG A 82 1.31 19.88 -3.90
CA ARG A 82 0.96 21.31 -3.79
C ARG A 82 -0.17 21.55 -2.77
N LEU A 83 -1.10 20.60 -2.67
CA LEU A 83 -2.25 20.67 -1.77
C LEU A 83 -2.00 20.04 -0.39
N GLY A 84 -0.79 19.53 -0.13
CA GLY A 84 -0.44 18.85 1.12
C GLY A 84 -1.22 17.54 1.35
N ARG A 85 -1.66 16.88 0.28
CA ARG A 85 -2.40 15.61 0.37
C ARG A 85 -1.43 14.42 0.47
N PRO A 86 -1.75 13.39 1.26
CA PRO A 86 -0.94 12.18 1.31
C PRO A 86 -0.95 11.45 -0.03
N VAL A 87 0.23 10.95 -0.41
CA VAL A 87 0.44 10.18 -1.64
C VAL A 87 1.07 8.84 -1.29
N VAL A 88 0.47 7.75 -1.78
CA VAL A 88 1.00 6.38 -1.66
C VAL A 88 1.58 5.94 -3.00
N LEU A 89 2.78 5.37 -2.99
CA LEU A 89 3.40 4.70 -4.14
C LEU A 89 3.36 3.19 -3.95
N ASP A 90 2.83 2.51 -4.96
CA ASP A 90 2.92 1.05 -5.13
C ASP A 90 3.76 0.73 -6.36
N PRO A 91 5.07 0.47 -6.21
CA PRO A 91 6.00 0.29 -7.31
C PRO A 91 5.95 -1.13 -7.89
N VAL A 92 4.76 -1.65 -8.18
CA VAL A 92 4.52 -3.03 -8.64
C VAL A 92 5.46 -3.41 -9.77
N GLY A 93 6.30 -4.41 -9.50
CA GLY A 93 7.24 -4.96 -10.49
C GLY A 93 8.42 -4.05 -10.81
N ALA A 94 8.76 -3.09 -9.96
CA ALA A 94 10.05 -2.41 -10.03
C ALA A 94 11.18 -3.45 -9.94
N GLY A 95 12.14 -3.39 -10.85
CA GLY A 95 13.17 -4.43 -11.04
C GLY A 95 12.84 -5.46 -12.12
N ALA A 96 11.57 -5.68 -12.47
CA ALA A 96 11.17 -6.66 -13.47
C ALA A 96 11.27 -6.13 -14.91
N SER A 97 11.16 -4.83 -15.12
CA SER A 97 11.36 -4.21 -16.44
C SER A 97 11.97 -2.82 -16.33
N HIS A 98 12.66 -2.40 -17.39
CA HIS A 98 13.24 -1.06 -17.45
C HIS A 98 12.20 0.04 -17.29
N LEU A 99 11.07 -0.06 -18.01
CA LEU A 99 9.98 0.93 -17.93
C LEU A 99 9.44 1.11 -16.48
N ARG A 100 9.18 0.01 -15.77
CA ARG A 100 8.69 0.07 -14.39
C ARG A 100 9.72 0.66 -13.45
N THR A 101 10.95 0.23 -13.55
CA THR A 101 12.06 0.71 -12.71
C THR A 101 12.28 2.20 -12.91
N GLU A 102 12.45 2.65 -14.16
CA GLU A 102 12.67 4.06 -14.47
C GLU A 102 11.48 4.94 -14.08
N THR A 103 10.24 4.46 -14.30
CA THR A 103 9.05 5.21 -13.88
C THR A 103 8.97 5.33 -12.36
N ALA A 104 9.20 4.23 -11.62
CA ALA A 104 9.20 4.25 -10.17
C ALA A 104 10.26 5.21 -9.61
N LEU A 105 11.48 5.18 -10.15
CA LEU A 105 12.56 6.08 -9.77
C LEU A 105 12.29 7.54 -10.16
N ARG A 106 11.65 7.77 -11.30
CA ARG A 106 11.24 9.11 -11.73
C ARG A 106 10.18 9.67 -10.79
N LEU A 107 9.15 8.89 -10.48
CA LEU A 107 8.12 9.26 -9.49
C LEU A 107 8.76 9.59 -8.13
N LEU A 108 9.69 8.76 -7.66
CA LEU A 108 10.39 8.99 -6.40
C LEU A 108 11.24 10.27 -6.37
N ARG A 109 11.78 10.70 -7.51
CA ARG A 109 12.53 11.96 -7.63
C ARG A 109 11.63 13.20 -7.71
N GLU A 110 10.47 13.08 -8.38
CA GLU A 110 9.63 14.24 -8.75
C GLU A 110 8.42 14.42 -7.82
N VAL A 111 7.99 13.37 -7.11
CA VAL A 111 6.83 13.39 -6.22
C VAL A 111 7.27 13.05 -4.79
N LYS A 112 6.80 13.85 -3.82
CA LYS A 112 6.99 13.55 -2.40
C LYS A 112 5.91 12.57 -1.96
N PHE A 113 6.33 11.38 -1.54
CA PHE A 113 5.42 10.34 -1.06
C PHE A 113 5.26 10.39 0.46
N THR A 114 4.06 10.09 0.93
CA THR A 114 3.76 9.85 2.35
C THR A 114 4.09 8.42 2.73
N VAL A 115 3.73 7.46 1.84
CA VAL A 115 4.01 6.04 2.03
C VAL A 115 4.54 5.45 0.72
N ILE A 116 5.58 4.61 0.81
CA ILE A 116 6.05 3.74 -0.27
C ILE A 116 5.81 2.31 0.19
N ARG A 117 4.93 1.58 -0.53
CA ARG A 117 4.55 0.21 -0.16
C ARG A 117 4.93 -0.77 -1.28
N GLY A 118 5.65 -1.82 -0.97
CA GLY A 118 6.03 -2.86 -1.92
C GLY A 118 6.51 -4.13 -1.21
N ASN A 119 6.80 -5.18 -1.98
CA ASN A 119 7.55 -6.31 -1.45
C ASN A 119 9.03 -5.93 -1.27
N ILE A 120 9.78 -6.78 -0.58
CA ILE A 120 11.19 -6.48 -0.28
C ILE A 120 12.05 -6.26 -1.54
N SER A 121 11.79 -6.98 -2.63
CA SER A 121 12.51 -6.84 -3.89
C SER A 121 12.24 -5.49 -4.57
N GLU A 122 10.97 -5.07 -4.62
CA GLU A 122 10.56 -3.77 -5.15
C GLU A 122 11.18 -2.62 -4.35
N ILE A 123 11.12 -2.69 -3.02
CA ILE A 123 11.70 -1.65 -2.15
C ILE A 123 13.22 -1.61 -2.26
N ARG A 124 13.91 -2.75 -2.36
CA ARG A 124 15.36 -2.79 -2.60
C ARG A 124 15.73 -2.18 -3.95
N THR A 125 14.96 -2.43 -4.98
CA THR A 125 15.17 -1.83 -6.30
C THR A 125 15.11 -0.30 -6.23
N LEU A 126 14.09 0.25 -5.56
CA LEU A 126 13.99 1.69 -5.35
C LEU A 126 15.13 2.24 -4.49
N ALA A 127 15.51 1.51 -3.44
CA ALA A 127 16.57 1.92 -2.53
C ALA A 127 17.95 1.95 -3.20
N ALA A 128 18.22 1.03 -4.11
CA ALA A 128 19.46 0.95 -4.87
C ALA A 128 19.58 2.10 -5.89
N GLY A 129 18.48 2.67 -6.34
CA GLY A 129 18.45 3.70 -7.37
C GLY A 129 18.74 3.14 -8.77
N SER A 130 18.92 4.04 -9.75
CA SER A 130 19.19 3.68 -11.14
C SER A 130 20.66 3.22 -11.41
N GLY A 131 21.48 3.13 -10.37
CA GLY A 131 22.87 2.68 -10.48
C GLY A 131 22.97 1.16 -10.47
N THR A 132 23.16 0.55 -11.64
CA THR A 132 23.75 -0.78 -11.89
C THR A 132 23.66 -1.79 -10.74
N THR A 133 22.51 -2.13 -10.27
CA THR A 133 22.30 -3.39 -9.56
C THR A 133 22.19 -4.50 -10.58
N LYS A 134 23.32 -5.16 -10.87
CA LYS A 134 23.29 -6.50 -11.45
C LYS A 134 22.41 -7.38 -10.54
N GLY A 135 21.24 -7.78 -11.09
CA GLY A 135 20.42 -8.84 -10.53
C GLY A 135 20.05 -8.63 -9.07
N VAL A 136 18.94 -7.94 -8.82
CA VAL A 136 18.15 -8.26 -7.64
C VAL A 136 17.54 -9.62 -7.94
N ASP A 137 18.29 -10.68 -7.62
CA ASP A 137 17.77 -12.03 -7.64
C ASP A 137 16.55 -12.05 -6.70
N ALA A 138 15.36 -12.13 -7.30
CA ALA A 138 14.12 -12.45 -6.61
C ALA A 138 14.18 -13.95 -6.18
N GLY A 139 15.26 -14.30 -5.50
CA GLY A 139 15.49 -15.62 -4.96
C GLY A 139 14.73 -15.77 -3.63
N THR A 140 14.49 -17.01 -3.26
CA THR A 140 13.97 -17.42 -1.96
C THR A 140 14.70 -16.81 -0.75
N ALA A 141 15.84 -16.16 -0.95
CA ALA A 141 16.63 -15.43 0.03
C ALA A 141 16.04 -14.07 0.47
N ASP A 142 15.00 -13.56 -0.22
CA ASP A 142 14.42 -12.24 0.04
C ASP A 142 13.16 -12.27 0.93
N LYS A 143 12.86 -13.40 1.56
CA LYS A 143 11.73 -13.46 2.50
C LYS A 143 12.08 -12.75 3.80
N VAL A 144 11.15 -11.93 4.30
CA VAL A 144 11.21 -11.37 5.65
C VAL A 144 10.83 -12.47 6.63
N THR A 145 11.82 -13.02 7.30
CA THR A 145 11.69 -14.08 8.33
C THR A 145 12.21 -13.55 9.67
N ASP A 146 11.97 -14.27 10.75
CA ASP A 146 12.51 -13.88 12.06
C ASP A 146 14.04 -13.72 12.04
N GLU A 147 14.76 -14.54 11.26
CA GLU A 147 16.23 -14.47 11.12
C GLU A 147 16.70 -13.20 10.37
N THR A 148 15.89 -12.68 9.44
CA THR A 148 16.22 -11.52 8.62
C THR A 148 15.55 -10.24 9.11
N LEU A 149 14.68 -10.32 10.12
CA LEU A 149 13.81 -9.23 10.58
C LEU A 149 14.60 -7.97 10.95
N ASP A 150 15.59 -8.08 11.82
CA ASP A 150 16.36 -6.91 12.29
C ASP A 150 17.10 -6.19 11.14
N LYS A 151 17.65 -6.95 10.20
CA LYS A 151 18.32 -6.39 9.01
C LYS A 151 17.32 -5.69 8.10
N THR A 152 16.13 -6.26 7.95
CA THR A 152 15.07 -5.68 7.09
C THR A 152 14.46 -4.44 7.74
N VAL A 153 14.29 -4.43 9.07
CA VAL A 153 13.87 -3.24 9.83
C VAL A 153 14.89 -2.12 9.67
N ALA A 154 16.17 -2.39 9.88
CA ALA A 154 17.23 -1.39 9.72
C ALA A 154 17.27 -0.84 8.28
N PHE A 155 17.10 -1.69 7.28
CA PHE A 155 17.01 -1.30 5.87
C PHE A 155 15.79 -0.41 5.60
N ALA A 156 14.60 -0.79 6.10
CA ALA A 156 13.37 -0.02 5.90
C ALA A 156 13.47 1.37 6.54
N LYS A 157 13.98 1.46 7.78
CA LYS A 157 14.24 2.74 8.48
C LYS A 157 15.23 3.62 7.71
N ALA A 158 16.33 3.06 7.23
CA ALA A 158 17.32 3.81 6.45
C ALA A 158 16.73 4.36 5.14
N PHE A 159 15.90 3.57 4.46
CA PHE A 159 15.22 4.01 3.25
C PHE A 159 14.15 5.07 3.55
N ALA A 160 13.37 4.90 4.62
CA ALA A 160 12.41 5.88 5.10
C ALA A 160 13.08 7.22 5.47
N ALA A 161 14.17 7.20 6.21
CA ALA A 161 14.95 8.39 6.54
C ALA A 161 15.47 9.14 5.30
N ARG A 162 15.89 8.40 4.26
CA ARG A 162 16.39 8.97 3.01
C ARG A 162 15.29 9.62 2.16
N THR A 163 14.10 9.02 2.13
CA THR A 163 12.98 9.48 1.31
C THR A 163 12.05 10.46 2.03
N GLY A 164 12.09 10.47 3.35
CA GLY A 164 11.12 11.18 4.19
C GLY A 164 9.72 10.55 4.18
N ALA A 165 9.57 9.36 3.59
CA ALA A 165 8.32 8.62 3.52
C ALA A 165 8.28 7.47 4.54
N VAL A 166 7.10 7.07 4.95
CA VAL A 166 6.89 5.77 5.59
C VAL A 166 7.12 4.67 4.55
N VAL A 167 7.87 3.64 4.91
CA VAL A 167 8.16 2.49 4.05
C VAL A 167 7.42 1.27 4.59
N ALA A 168 6.54 0.70 3.78
CA ALA A 168 5.80 -0.51 4.09
C ALA A 168 6.32 -1.67 3.23
N VAL A 169 7.12 -2.55 3.82
CA VAL A 169 7.62 -3.78 3.19
C VAL A 169 6.66 -4.91 3.53
N THR A 170 6.01 -5.48 2.51
CA THR A 170 5.06 -6.58 2.72
C THR A 170 5.68 -7.94 2.42
N GLY A 171 5.34 -8.95 3.24
CA GLY A 171 5.88 -10.31 3.16
C GLY A 171 5.20 -11.27 4.14
N ALA A 172 5.94 -12.25 4.64
CA ALA A 172 5.44 -13.15 5.70
C ALA A 172 5.36 -12.42 7.05
N ILE A 173 6.25 -11.48 7.29
CA ILE A 173 6.19 -10.48 8.35
C ILE A 173 6.21 -9.13 7.62
N ASP A 174 5.20 -8.31 7.85
CA ASP A 174 5.15 -6.98 7.26
C ASP A 174 5.90 -5.98 8.15
N ILE A 175 6.64 -5.05 7.53
CA ILE A 175 7.38 -4.01 8.23
C ILE A 175 6.87 -2.66 7.75
N VAL A 176 6.39 -1.81 8.67
CA VAL A 176 6.01 -0.43 8.38
C VAL A 176 6.89 0.50 9.22
N ALA A 177 7.75 1.26 8.58
CA ALA A 177 8.78 2.02 9.25
C ALA A 177 8.84 3.49 8.78
N ASP A 178 9.09 4.41 9.72
CA ASP A 178 9.67 5.72 9.47
C ASP A 178 11.21 5.66 9.72
N GLY A 179 11.86 6.80 9.79
CA GLY A 179 13.31 6.85 10.04
C GLY A 179 13.74 6.39 11.45
N GLU A 180 12.81 6.32 12.39
CA GLU A 180 13.10 6.07 13.81
C GLU A 180 12.44 4.82 14.36
N ARG A 181 11.19 4.53 13.94
CA ARG A 181 10.32 3.49 14.49
C ARG A 181 9.88 2.52 13.41
N ALA A 182 9.60 1.28 13.79
CA ALA A 182 9.01 0.30 12.90
C ALA A 182 7.96 -0.54 13.62
N PHE A 183 6.86 -0.82 12.93
CA PHE A 183 5.91 -1.87 13.26
C PHE A 183 6.29 -3.14 12.50
N CYS A 184 6.49 -4.24 13.21
CA CYS A 184 6.65 -5.58 12.63
C CYS A 184 5.33 -6.33 12.84
N ILE A 185 4.58 -6.58 11.77
CA ILE A 185 3.19 -7.02 11.80
C ILE A 185 3.11 -8.47 11.34
N ARG A 186 2.36 -9.30 12.08
CA ARG A 186 2.23 -10.75 11.85
C ARG A 186 0.80 -11.17 11.50
N ASN A 187 -0.04 -10.22 11.13
CA ASN A 187 -1.36 -10.53 10.59
C ASN A 187 -1.27 -10.97 9.13
N GLY A 188 -2.17 -11.83 8.73
CA GLY A 188 -2.27 -12.31 7.36
C GLY A 188 -2.32 -13.84 7.28
N HIS A 189 -2.64 -14.32 6.08
CA HIS A 189 -2.72 -15.74 5.78
C HIS A 189 -2.00 -16.06 4.47
N PRO A 190 -1.24 -17.19 4.37
CA PRO A 190 -0.50 -17.54 3.15
C PRO A 190 -1.36 -17.59 1.88
N MET A 191 -2.64 -17.95 1.99
CA MET A 191 -3.57 -18.00 0.86
C MET A 191 -3.79 -16.64 0.20
N MET A 192 -3.48 -15.51 0.87
CA MET A 192 -3.55 -14.18 0.25
C MET A 192 -2.65 -14.08 -1.00
N SER A 193 -1.56 -14.85 -1.05
CA SER A 193 -0.69 -14.92 -2.22
C SER A 193 -1.31 -15.57 -3.45
N ALA A 194 -2.39 -16.34 -3.28
CA ALA A 194 -3.16 -16.96 -4.36
C ALA A 194 -4.21 -16.02 -4.99
N VAL A 195 -4.37 -14.82 -4.44
CA VAL A 195 -5.27 -13.77 -4.96
C VAL A 195 -4.44 -12.65 -5.56
N THR A 196 -4.61 -12.41 -6.87
CA THR A 196 -3.95 -11.26 -7.49
C THR A 196 -4.50 -9.95 -6.93
N GLY A 197 -3.64 -9.00 -6.63
CA GLY A 197 -4.04 -7.65 -6.27
C GLY A 197 -4.30 -7.38 -4.80
N THR A 198 -4.11 -8.34 -3.88
CA THR A 198 -4.19 -8.06 -2.44
C THR A 198 -3.25 -6.93 -2.01
N GLY A 199 -2.06 -6.87 -2.62
CA GLY A 199 -1.12 -5.77 -2.45
C GLY A 199 -1.66 -4.44 -2.97
N CYS A 200 -2.23 -4.42 -4.18
CA CYS A 200 -2.80 -3.20 -4.78
C CYS A 200 -3.99 -2.68 -3.95
N GLN A 201 -4.84 -3.58 -3.44
CA GLN A 201 -5.91 -3.25 -2.51
C GLN A 201 -5.36 -2.63 -1.22
N LEU A 202 -4.28 -3.20 -0.66
CA LEU A 202 -3.62 -2.65 0.52
C LEU A 202 -3.08 -1.23 0.27
N SER A 203 -2.51 -0.95 -0.90
CA SER A 203 -2.03 0.40 -1.22
C SER A 203 -3.18 1.41 -1.29
N ALA A 204 -4.31 1.05 -1.89
CA ALA A 204 -5.52 1.87 -1.92
C ALA A 204 -6.11 2.08 -0.51
N LEU A 205 -6.15 1.04 0.30
CA LEU A 205 -6.57 1.08 1.70
C LEU A 205 -5.65 1.99 2.52
N THR A 206 -4.32 1.88 2.34
CA THR A 206 -3.32 2.73 3.00
C THR A 206 -3.54 4.21 2.67
N ALA A 207 -3.85 4.53 1.41
CA ALA A 207 -4.16 5.90 1.02
C ALA A 207 -5.40 6.44 1.75
N ALA A 208 -6.45 5.62 1.93
CA ALA A 208 -7.65 6.00 2.68
C ALA A 208 -7.34 6.25 4.17
N PHE A 209 -6.53 5.36 4.78
CA PHE A 209 -6.12 5.53 6.19
C PHE A 209 -5.27 6.79 6.39
N CYS A 210 -4.30 7.06 5.52
CA CYS A 210 -3.47 8.25 5.59
C CYS A 210 -4.28 9.53 5.33
N ALA A 211 -5.22 9.52 4.36
CA ALA A 211 -6.10 10.64 4.08
C ALA A 211 -6.99 11.02 5.28
N ALA A 212 -7.45 10.02 6.02
CA ALA A 212 -8.25 10.25 7.24
C ALA A 212 -7.41 10.67 8.46
N ASN A 213 -6.08 10.38 8.45
CA ASN A 213 -5.18 10.56 9.58
C ASN A 213 -3.83 11.20 9.15
N PRO A 214 -3.83 12.41 8.57
CA PRO A 214 -2.64 12.97 7.91
C PRO A 214 -1.45 13.19 8.85
N ASP A 215 -1.69 13.44 10.15
CA ASP A 215 -0.64 13.69 11.15
C ASP A 215 -0.04 12.41 11.75
N LYS A 216 -0.51 11.22 11.33
CA LYS A 216 -0.14 9.91 11.89
C LYS A 216 0.12 8.89 10.79
N SER A 217 0.92 9.26 9.79
CA SER A 217 1.13 8.45 8.59
C SER A 217 1.73 7.07 8.88
N LEU A 218 2.66 6.97 9.84
CA LEU A 218 3.25 5.68 10.23
C LEU A 218 2.19 4.74 10.83
N GLU A 219 1.45 5.24 11.81
CA GLU A 219 0.41 4.47 12.51
C GLU A 219 -0.77 4.16 11.58
N ALA A 220 -1.12 5.08 10.66
CA ALA A 220 -2.17 4.88 9.68
C ALA A 220 -1.81 3.77 8.66
N ALA A 221 -0.58 3.79 8.16
CA ALA A 221 -0.07 2.73 7.29
C ALA A 221 -0.02 1.38 8.01
N ALA A 222 0.46 1.33 9.25
CA ALA A 222 0.48 0.12 10.06
C ALA A 222 -0.93 -0.43 10.33
N ALA A 223 -1.90 0.46 10.63
CA ALA A 223 -3.29 0.08 10.83
C ALA A 223 -3.92 -0.51 9.56
N ALA A 224 -3.62 0.05 8.38
CA ALA A 224 -4.08 -0.48 7.10
C ALA A 224 -3.50 -1.89 6.82
N VAL A 225 -2.21 -2.11 7.11
CA VAL A 225 -1.56 -3.43 6.99
C VAL A 225 -2.20 -4.44 7.94
N CYS A 226 -2.40 -4.09 9.22
CA CYS A 226 -3.09 -4.96 10.18
C CYS A 226 -4.52 -5.28 9.73
N ALA A 227 -5.28 -4.29 9.27
CA ALA A 227 -6.65 -4.48 8.80
C ALA A 227 -6.72 -5.45 7.62
N MET A 228 -5.82 -5.28 6.64
CA MET A 228 -5.75 -6.18 5.47
C MET A 228 -5.36 -7.61 5.87
N GLY A 229 -4.40 -7.76 6.77
CA GLY A 229 -3.99 -9.07 7.29
C GLY A 229 -5.11 -9.77 8.06
N LEU A 230 -5.77 -9.06 8.98
CA LEU A 230 -6.94 -9.57 9.71
C LEU A 230 -8.09 -9.95 8.79
N ALA A 231 -8.35 -9.15 7.75
CA ALA A 231 -9.36 -9.48 6.76
C ALA A 231 -9.01 -10.77 6.02
N GLY A 232 -7.73 -10.99 5.68
CA GLY A 232 -7.27 -12.24 5.10
C GLY A 232 -7.47 -13.45 6.01
N GLU A 233 -7.22 -13.32 7.31
CA GLU A 233 -7.45 -14.37 8.30
C GLU A 233 -8.95 -14.68 8.47
N ALA A 234 -9.76 -13.64 8.64
CA ALA A 234 -11.22 -13.78 8.78
C ALA A 234 -11.85 -14.37 7.50
N ALA A 235 -11.41 -13.94 6.34
CA ALA A 235 -11.86 -14.49 5.06
C ALA A 235 -11.50 -15.98 4.93
N HIS A 236 -10.27 -16.37 5.32
CA HIS A 236 -9.85 -17.77 5.27
C HIS A 236 -10.69 -18.65 6.18
N SER A 237 -11.02 -18.18 7.39
CA SER A 237 -11.84 -18.96 8.35
C SER A 237 -13.28 -19.21 7.87
N ARG A 238 -13.76 -18.45 6.87
CA ARG A 238 -15.09 -18.62 6.27
C ARG A 238 -15.13 -19.61 5.12
N LEU A 239 -13.97 -20.00 4.56
CA LEU A 239 -13.90 -20.89 3.41
C LEU A 239 -14.38 -22.30 3.74
N SER A 240 -15.14 -22.87 2.81
CA SER A 240 -15.50 -24.27 2.75
C SER A 240 -14.57 -25.02 1.79
N SER A 241 -14.67 -26.34 1.75
CA SER A 241 -13.91 -27.19 0.81
C SER A 241 -14.25 -26.94 -0.67
N LEU A 242 -15.33 -26.26 -0.95
CA LEU A 242 -15.79 -25.91 -2.31
C LEU A 242 -15.35 -24.51 -2.76
N ASP A 243 -14.80 -23.71 -1.85
CA ASP A 243 -14.41 -22.32 -2.13
C ASP A 243 -12.96 -22.25 -2.64
N GLY A 244 -12.73 -21.38 -3.61
CA GLY A 244 -11.42 -21.10 -4.20
C GLY A 244 -10.96 -19.66 -3.96
N ASN A 245 -9.94 -19.26 -4.69
CA ASN A 245 -9.33 -17.93 -4.59
C ASN A 245 -10.30 -16.79 -4.95
N ALA A 246 -11.27 -17.01 -5.83
CA ALA A 246 -12.27 -16.00 -6.19
C ALA A 246 -13.20 -15.69 -5.01
N THR A 247 -13.73 -16.71 -4.34
CA THR A 247 -14.53 -16.56 -3.12
C THR A 247 -13.69 -15.92 -2.01
N TYR A 248 -12.46 -16.37 -1.83
CA TYR A 248 -11.54 -15.82 -0.83
C TYR A 248 -11.30 -14.31 -1.05
N ARG A 249 -11.06 -13.88 -2.30
CA ARG A 249 -10.94 -12.45 -2.64
C ARG A 249 -12.17 -11.65 -2.19
N ASN A 250 -13.36 -12.15 -2.48
CA ASN A 250 -14.59 -11.48 -2.10
C ASN A 250 -14.75 -11.43 -0.58
N TYR A 251 -14.40 -12.51 0.13
CA TYR A 251 -14.46 -12.56 1.59
C TYR A 251 -13.46 -11.60 2.27
N ILE A 252 -12.31 -11.31 1.65
CA ILE A 252 -11.40 -10.28 2.15
C ILE A 252 -12.06 -8.90 2.13
N ILE A 253 -12.72 -8.54 1.02
CA ILE A 253 -13.43 -7.26 0.88
C ILE A 253 -14.60 -7.19 1.90
N ASP A 254 -15.39 -8.26 2.00
CA ASP A 254 -16.45 -8.38 3.00
C ASP A 254 -15.93 -8.24 4.43
N ALA A 255 -14.76 -8.83 4.72
CA ALA A 255 -14.16 -8.75 6.04
C ALA A 255 -13.74 -7.33 6.41
N ILE A 256 -13.21 -6.54 5.47
CA ILE A 256 -12.93 -5.10 5.68
C ILE A 256 -14.25 -4.33 5.90
N PHE A 257 -15.30 -4.64 5.12
CA PHE A 257 -16.61 -3.97 5.26
C PHE A 257 -17.23 -4.19 6.66
N ASN A 258 -17.17 -5.42 7.14
CA ASN A 258 -17.76 -5.81 8.42
C ASN A 258 -16.85 -5.57 9.65
N MET A 259 -15.55 -5.30 9.44
CA MET A 259 -14.58 -5.09 10.52
C MET A 259 -14.96 -3.87 11.37
N THR A 260 -15.02 -4.01 12.68
CA THR A 260 -15.19 -2.87 13.59
C THR A 260 -13.84 -2.28 14.00
N PRO A 261 -13.79 -1.02 14.42
CA PRO A 261 -12.57 -0.43 14.99
C PRO A 261 -12.02 -1.21 16.20
N GLU A 262 -12.90 -1.79 17.00
CA GLU A 262 -12.54 -2.65 18.14
C GLU A 262 -11.87 -3.92 17.69
N GLN A 263 -12.42 -4.60 16.68
CA GLN A 263 -11.84 -5.82 16.12
C GLN A 263 -10.44 -5.57 15.54
N LEU A 264 -10.22 -4.42 14.89
CA LEU A 264 -8.89 -4.05 14.42
C LEU A 264 -7.90 -3.86 15.59
N GLU A 265 -8.32 -3.17 16.66
CA GLU A 265 -7.47 -2.95 17.83
C GLU A 265 -7.09 -4.25 18.53
N GLU A 266 -8.07 -5.13 18.75
CA GLU A 266 -7.91 -6.39 19.49
C GLU A 266 -7.16 -7.45 18.67
N GLY A 267 -7.38 -7.47 17.35
CA GLY A 267 -6.80 -8.46 16.45
C GLY A 267 -5.42 -8.11 15.91
N ALA A 268 -4.96 -6.86 16.03
CA ALA A 268 -3.67 -6.44 15.52
C ALA A 268 -2.52 -7.10 16.26
N ARG A 269 -1.68 -7.84 15.52
CA ARG A 269 -0.49 -8.52 16.07
C ARG A 269 0.76 -7.85 15.54
N TYR A 270 1.37 -7.01 16.35
CA TYR A 270 2.58 -6.30 16.00
C TYR A 270 3.52 -6.15 17.19
N GLU A 271 4.79 -5.93 16.89
CA GLU A 271 5.80 -5.43 17.83
C GLU A 271 6.43 -4.14 17.28
N MET A 272 6.87 -3.29 18.19
CA MET A 272 7.58 -2.04 17.85
C MET A 272 9.09 -2.26 17.95
N ARG A 273 9.81 -1.74 16.98
CA ARG A 273 11.26 -1.79 16.89
C ARG A 273 11.85 -0.39 16.68
#